data_5d51b799b272c80c1df8226f3c08da2f
#
_entry.id   5d51b799b272c80c1df8226f3c08da2f
#
_cell.length_a   1.000
_cell.length_b   1.000
_cell.length_c   1.000
_cell.angle_alpha   90.00
_cell.angle_beta   90.00
_cell.angle_gamma   90.00
#
_symmetry.space_group_name_H-M   'P 1'
#
loop_
_entity.id
_entity.type
_entity.pdbx_description
1 polymer ?
#
loop_
_entity_poly.entity_id
_entity_poly.type
_entity_poly.pdbx_seq_one_letter_code
_entity_poly.pdbx_strand_id
1 'polypeptide(L)'
;MIGGGIDLTREDGRMFNELRPVKITTDFVKFAEGSCLIQCGDTMVLCCASVEEKTPPHVPYGEGWITAEYSMLPRANRERSRRDVAKLKLSPRSAEIQRLVGRSLRSAVDMKRLGERTITIDCDVLQGDGGTRTASVTGVSAGIVEDAPLLDLRYSEDSRAQVDLNCVMNELGELIEIQGTGEGRAFSPAEQQELVRLCAKGCKELLSIQKEALGGKF
;
A
#
# COMPACT_ATOMS: atom_id res chain seq x y z
N MET A 1 33.61 -6.47 13.96
CA MET A 1 32.82 -7.21 14.96
C MET A 1 32.00 -6.17 15.73
N ILE A 2 30.74 -5.99 15.35
CA ILE A 2 29.79 -5.22 16.14
C ILE A 2 28.72 -6.21 16.55
N GLY A 3 29.02 -6.95 17.60
CA GLY A 3 28.10 -7.88 18.25
C GLY A 3 27.57 -7.24 19.53
N GLY A 4 26.73 -6.22 19.40
CA GLY A 4 25.82 -5.78 20.43
C GLY A 4 24.42 -6.08 19.90
N GLY A 5 23.80 -7.16 20.37
CA GLY A 5 22.39 -7.42 20.08
C GLY A 5 21.58 -6.28 20.65
N ILE A 6 21.21 -5.31 19.78
CA ILE A 6 20.19 -4.33 20.13
C ILE A 6 18.91 -5.15 20.21
N ASP A 7 18.34 -5.24 21.40
CA ASP A 7 17.00 -5.79 21.61
C ASP A 7 16.02 -4.79 20.98
N LEU A 8 15.72 -5.01 19.69
CA LEU A 8 14.85 -4.15 18.88
C LEU A 8 13.39 -4.58 19.03
N THR A 9 12.96 -4.88 20.27
CA THR A 9 11.54 -5.09 20.53
C THR A 9 10.81 -3.76 20.39
N ARG A 10 9.93 -3.67 19.40
CA ARG A 10 9.12 -2.47 19.11
C ARG A 10 8.06 -2.26 20.19
N GLU A 11 7.51 -1.05 20.31
CA GLU A 11 6.50 -0.72 21.34
C GLU A 11 5.27 -1.65 21.33
N ASP A 12 4.96 -2.29 20.19
CA ASP A 12 3.86 -3.25 20.03
C ASP A 12 4.31 -4.72 20.19
N GLY A 13 5.57 -4.94 20.58
CA GLY A 13 6.14 -6.26 20.82
C GLY A 13 6.64 -7.00 19.57
N ARG A 14 6.51 -6.42 18.38
CA ARG A 14 7.03 -7.03 17.14
C ARG A 14 8.55 -6.94 17.07
N MET A 15 9.15 -7.89 16.36
CA MET A 15 10.53 -7.79 15.93
C MET A 15 10.66 -6.77 14.77
N PHE A 16 11.87 -6.30 14.52
CA PHE A 16 12.17 -5.30 13.48
C PHE A 16 11.72 -5.71 12.07
N ASN A 17 11.62 -7.00 11.81
CA ASN A 17 11.30 -7.58 10.50
C ASN A 17 9.93 -8.26 10.43
N GLU A 18 9.01 -7.90 11.30
CA GLU A 18 7.65 -8.46 11.37
C GLU A 18 6.60 -7.47 10.87
N LEU A 19 5.62 -7.99 10.13
CA LEU A 19 4.42 -7.27 9.76
C LEU A 19 3.48 -7.14 10.97
N ARG A 20 2.66 -6.09 10.98
CA ARG A 20 1.47 -6.05 11.84
C ARG A 20 0.53 -7.19 11.45
N PRO A 21 -0.37 -7.64 12.34
CA PRO A 21 -1.42 -8.58 11.95
C PRO A 21 -2.19 -8.05 10.74
N VAL A 22 -2.27 -8.87 9.69
CA VAL A 22 -2.98 -8.52 8.45
C VAL A 22 -4.20 -9.40 8.28
N LYS A 23 -5.34 -8.78 7.95
CA LYS A 23 -6.58 -9.47 7.61
C LYS A 23 -7.19 -8.86 6.36
N ILE A 24 -7.57 -9.69 5.40
CA ILE A 24 -8.28 -9.30 4.19
C ILE A 24 -9.66 -9.98 4.23
N THR A 25 -10.71 -9.17 4.09
CA THR A 25 -12.10 -9.67 4.03
C THR A 25 -12.63 -9.30 2.65
N THR A 26 -12.83 -10.28 1.79
CA THR A 26 -13.39 -10.12 0.45
C THR A 26 -14.90 -9.96 0.48
N ASP A 27 -15.49 -9.47 -0.60
CA ASP A 27 -16.93 -9.28 -0.77
C ASP A 27 -17.57 -8.45 0.36
N PHE A 28 -16.85 -7.43 0.82
CA PHE A 28 -17.23 -6.64 1.99
C PHE A 28 -18.45 -5.75 1.74
N VAL A 29 -18.63 -5.24 0.53
CA VAL A 29 -19.81 -4.45 0.13
C VAL A 29 -20.56 -5.14 -1.00
N LYS A 30 -21.90 -5.00 -0.99
CA LYS A 30 -22.80 -5.78 -1.83
C LYS A 30 -22.83 -5.35 -3.30
N PHE A 31 -22.64 -4.07 -3.60
CA PHE A 31 -22.97 -3.51 -4.93
C PHE A 31 -21.73 -3.30 -5.82
N ALA A 32 -20.53 -3.38 -5.29
CA ALA A 32 -19.31 -3.31 -6.08
C ALA A 32 -19.08 -4.63 -6.82
N GLU A 33 -18.54 -4.61 -8.04
CA GLU A 33 -18.15 -5.80 -8.81
C GLU A 33 -17.06 -6.60 -8.11
N GLY A 34 -16.26 -5.94 -7.27
CA GLY A 34 -15.34 -6.54 -6.33
C GLY A 34 -15.12 -5.64 -5.14
N SER A 35 -14.92 -6.20 -3.96
CA SER A 35 -14.59 -5.39 -2.79
C SER A 35 -13.78 -6.17 -1.76
N CYS A 36 -12.92 -5.45 -1.05
CA CYS A 36 -12.25 -6.00 0.13
C CYS A 36 -12.03 -4.93 1.19
N LEU A 37 -12.09 -5.35 2.45
CA LEU A 37 -11.56 -4.60 3.57
C LEU A 37 -10.21 -5.19 3.95
N ILE A 38 -9.13 -4.40 3.82
CA ILE A 38 -7.82 -4.76 4.35
C ILE A 38 -7.59 -4.07 5.69
N GLN A 39 -7.08 -4.82 6.64
CA GLN A 39 -6.67 -4.38 7.98
C GLN A 39 -5.21 -4.76 8.18
N CYS A 40 -4.35 -3.77 8.46
CA CYS A 40 -2.94 -3.96 8.81
C CYS A 40 -2.72 -3.32 10.18
N GLY A 41 -2.77 -4.11 11.25
CA GLY A 41 -2.90 -3.58 12.61
C GLY A 41 -4.14 -2.68 12.71
N ASP A 42 -3.93 -1.43 13.11
CA ASP A 42 -5.00 -0.44 13.23
C ASP A 42 -5.29 0.33 11.93
N THR A 43 -4.52 0.12 10.87
CA THR A 43 -4.83 0.69 9.55
C THR A 43 -5.93 -0.12 8.87
N MET A 44 -6.98 0.55 8.40
CA MET A 44 -8.13 -0.06 7.71
C MET A 44 -8.42 0.69 6.42
N VAL A 45 -8.43 -0.03 5.29
CA VAL A 45 -8.78 0.51 3.97
C VAL A 45 -9.84 -0.35 3.32
N LEU A 46 -10.94 0.28 2.91
CA LEU A 46 -11.95 -0.33 2.06
C LEU A 46 -11.57 -0.08 0.60
N CYS A 47 -11.44 -1.14 -0.18
CA CYS A 47 -11.20 -1.08 -1.62
C CYS A 47 -12.42 -1.65 -2.36
N CYS A 48 -12.97 -0.88 -3.31
CA CYS A 48 -14.11 -1.27 -4.14
C CYS A 48 -13.74 -1.15 -5.61
N ALA A 49 -14.11 -2.14 -6.40
CA ALA A 49 -13.93 -2.14 -7.86
C ALA A 49 -15.25 -1.87 -8.55
N SER A 50 -15.22 -0.96 -9.52
CA SER A 50 -16.30 -0.69 -10.47
C SER A 50 -15.83 -0.99 -11.88
N VAL A 51 -16.67 -1.66 -12.68
CA VAL A 51 -16.35 -2.04 -14.07
C VAL A 51 -17.24 -1.27 -15.05
N GLU A 52 -16.63 -0.61 -16.02
CA GLU A 52 -17.32 0.07 -17.12
C GLU A 52 -16.94 -0.59 -18.46
N GLU A 53 -17.95 -0.86 -19.34
CA GLU A 53 -17.76 -1.44 -20.68
C GLU A 53 -17.33 -0.36 -21.69
N LYS A 54 -16.33 0.44 -21.32
CA LYS A 54 -15.71 1.48 -22.17
C LYS A 54 -14.34 1.83 -21.63
N THR A 55 -13.48 2.36 -22.50
CA THR A 55 -12.14 2.84 -22.16
C THR A 55 -11.99 4.34 -22.42
N PRO A 56 -11.09 5.04 -21.68
CA PRO A 56 -10.74 6.41 -21.99
C PRO A 56 -10.15 6.56 -23.41
N PRO A 57 -10.31 7.72 -24.06
CA PRO A 57 -9.86 7.94 -25.45
C PRO A 57 -8.34 7.76 -25.69
N HIS A 58 -7.55 7.81 -24.64
CA HIS A 58 -6.08 7.64 -24.72
C HIS A 58 -5.61 6.19 -24.67
N VAL A 59 -6.53 5.25 -24.39
CA VAL A 59 -6.22 3.81 -24.33
C VAL A 59 -6.23 3.23 -25.74
N PRO A 60 -5.24 2.39 -26.12
CA PRO A 60 -5.24 1.73 -27.42
C PRO A 60 -6.48 0.85 -27.63
N TYR A 61 -6.95 0.79 -28.88
CA TYR A 61 -8.07 -0.06 -29.26
C TYR A 61 -7.82 -1.53 -28.88
N GLY A 62 -8.82 -2.17 -28.29
CA GLY A 62 -8.74 -3.56 -27.84
C GLY A 62 -8.03 -3.78 -26.51
N GLU A 63 -7.58 -2.72 -25.85
CA GLU A 63 -6.98 -2.80 -24.51
C GLU A 63 -7.91 -2.21 -23.44
N GLY A 64 -7.80 -2.72 -22.21
CA GLY A 64 -8.51 -2.20 -21.06
C GLY A 64 -7.71 -1.14 -20.31
N TRP A 65 -8.34 -0.60 -19.28
CA TRP A 65 -7.70 0.39 -18.42
C TRP A 65 -8.01 0.11 -16.94
N ILE A 66 -7.04 0.38 -16.07
CA ILE A 66 -7.26 0.36 -14.63
C ILE A 66 -6.82 1.70 -14.07
N THR A 67 -7.67 2.31 -13.29
CA THR A 67 -7.40 3.54 -12.55
C THR A 67 -7.79 3.37 -11.10
N ALA A 68 -7.38 4.31 -10.25
CA ALA A 68 -7.73 4.29 -8.84
C ALA A 68 -8.04 5.68 -8.32
N GLU A 69 -8.93 5.74 -7.34
CA GLU A 69 -9.15 6.89 -6.48
C GLU A 69 -8.72 6.56 -5.05
N TYR A 70 -8.29 7.56 -4.31
CA TYR A 70 -7.86 7.39 -2.93
C TYR A 70 -8.36 8.54 -2.08
N SER A 71 -8.99 8.21 -0.99
CA SER A 71 -9.50 9.19 -0.04
C SER A 71 -9.34 8.71 1.40
N MET A 72 -9.28 9.67 2.32
CA MET A 72 -9.31 9.39 3.75
C MET A 72 -10.59 9.96 4.36
N LEU A 73 -11.28 9.16 5.17
CA LEU A 73 -12.41 9.67 5.94
C LEU A 73 -11.94 10.78 6.90
N PRO A 74 -12.78 11.79 7.20
CA PRO A 74 -12.39 12.88 8.10
C PRO A 74 -11.87 12.46 9.45
N ARG A 75 -12.34 11.31 9.96
CA ARG A 75 -11.91 10.73 11.25
C ARG A 75 -11.05 9.48 11.08
N ALA A 76 -10.48 9.25 9.90
CA ALA A 76 -9.47 8.21 9.71
C ALA A 76 -8.22 8.45 10.58
N ASN A 77 -7.92 9.69 10.93
CA ASN A 77 -6.82 10.08 11.80
C ASN A 77 -7.35 10.49 13.20
N ARG A 78 -6.43 10.61 14.16
CA ARG A 78 -6.72 11.07 15.53
C ARG A 78 -7.40 12.43 15.54
N GLU A 79 -6.95 13.35 14.67
CA GLU A 79 -7.58 14.64 14.44
C GLU A 79 -8.45 14.63 13.20
N ARG A 80 -9.59 15.38 13.25
CA ARG A 80 -10.49 15.49 12.12
C ARG A 80 -9.87 16.30 10.98
N SER A 81 -9.70 15.68 9.82
CA SER A 81 -9.32 16.37 8.58
C SER A 81 -10.56 16.86 7.80
N ARG A 82 -10.37 17.86 6.93
CA ARG A 82 -11.42 18.27 5.99
C ARG A 82 -11.42 17.34 4.78
N ARG A 83 -12.61 17.04 4.25
CA ARG A 83 -12.73 16.29 2.99
C ARG A 83 -12.13 17.08 1.84
N ASP A 84 -11.47 16.43 0.90
CA ASP A 84 -10.85 17.08 -0.27
C ASP A 84 -11.92 17.76 -1.14
N VAL A 85 -13.11 17.17 -1.28
CA VAL A 85 -14.23 17.77 -2.00
C VAL A 85 -14.64 19.14 -1.42
N ALA A 86 -14.52 19.33 -0.11
CA ALA A 86 -14.80 20.61 0.53
C ALA A 86 -13.72 21.68 0.27
N LYS A 87 -12.58 21.30 -0.27
CA LYS A 87 -11.49 22.19 -0.69
C LYS A 87 -11.54 22.49 -2.19
N LEU A 88 -12.47 21.87 -2.94
CA LEU A 88 -12.57 21.93 -4.41
C LEU A 88 -11.27 21.53 -5.12
N LYS A 89 -10.40 20.78 -4.47
CA LYS A 89 -9.12 20.36 -4.99
C LYS A 89 -8.67 19.08 -4.29
N LEU A 90 -8.28 18.09 -5.10
CA LEU A 90 -7.64 16.89 -4.59
C LEU A 90 -6.32 17.25 -3.90
N SER A 91 -6.03 16.63 -2.76
CA SER A 91 -4.76 16.84 -2.08
C SER A 91 -3.60 16.30 -2.93
N PRO A 92 -2.40 16.92 -2.91
CA PRO A 92 -1.23 16.39 -3.62
C PRO A 92 -0.93 14.94 -3.23
N ARG A 93 -1.09 14.60 -1.95
CA ARG A 93 -0.91 13.26 -1.42
C ARG A 93 -1.93 12.27 -2.03
N SER A 94 -3.22 12.62 -2.05
CA SER A 94 -4.24 11.76 -2.66
C SER A 94 -3.96 11.53 -4.15
N ALA A 95 -3.61 12.58 -4.88
CA ALA A 95 -3.27 12.49 -6.31
C ALA A 95 -2.03 11.62 -6.58
N GLU A 96 -1.04 11.67 -5.71
CA GLU A 96 0.16 10.81 -5.78
C GLU A 96 -0.21 9.33 -5.55
N ILE A 97 -0.97 9.05 -4.48
CA ILE A 97 -1.35 7.68 -4.12
C ILE A 97 -2.26 7.05 -5.18
N GLN A 98 -3.23 7.80 -5.72
CA GLN A 98 -4.05 7.32 -6.84
C GLN A 98 -3.20 6.85 -8.02
N ARG A 99 -2.18 7.62 -8.41
CA ARG A 99 -1.27 7.24 -9.49
C ARG A 99 -0.44 6.01 -9.15
N LEU A 100 0.04 5.90 -7.91
CA LEU A 100 0.78 4.75 -7.42
C LEU A 100 -0.09 3.49 -7.50
N VAL A 101 -1.29 3.50 -6.94
CA VAL A 101 -2.22 2.36 -6.95
C VAL A 101 -2.55 1.96 -8.39
N GLY A 102 -2.95 2.92 -9.23
CA GLY A 102 -3.29 2.65 -10.63
C GLY A 102 -2.12 2.03 -11.42
N ARG A 103 -0.88 2.52 -11.25
CA ARG A 103 0.30 1.93 -11.91
C ARG A 103 0.57 0.51 -11.44
N SER A 104 0.52 0.29 -10.13
CA SER A 104 0.78 -1.02 -9.54
C SER A 104 -0.21 -2.06 -10.05
N LEU A 105 -1.50 -1.72 -10.09
CA LEU A 105 -2.53 -2.63 -10.59
C LEU A 105 -2.40 -2.92 -12.08
N ARG A 106 -2.06 -1.91 -12.91
CA ARG A 106 -1.81 -2.12 -14.34
C ARG A 106 -0.61 -3.03 -14.62
N SER A 107 0.38 -3.07 -13.73
CA SER A 107 1.51 -4.00 -13.86
C SER A 107 1.15 -5.44 -13.54
N ALA A 108 0.07 -5.65 -12.77
CA ALA A 108 -0.39 -6.98 -12.36
C ALA A 108 -1.44 -7.60 -13.31
N VAL A 109 -1.97 -6.83 -14.27
CA VAL A 109 -3.07 -7.25 -15.14
C VAL A 109 -2.67 -7.12 -16.62
N ASP A 110 -3.00 -8.14 -17.40
CA ASP A 110 -2.86 -8.08 -18.87
C ASP A 110 -4.01 -7.24 -19.45
N MET A 111 -3.69 -6.00 -19.85
CA MET A 111 -4.66 -5.03 -20.38
C MET A 111 -5.34 -5.51 -21.67
N LYS A 112 -4.68 -6.34 -22.49
CA LYS A 112 -5.28 -6.91 -23.70
C LYS A 112 -6.32 -7.98 -23.35
N ARG A 113 -6.06 -8.81 -22.35
CA ARG A 113 -7.01 -9.80 -21.87
C ARG A 113 -8.20 -9.15 -21.13
N LEU A 114 -7.99 -7.99 -20.50
CA LEU A 114 -9.08 -7.21 -19.91
C LEU A 114 -10.07 -6.73 -20.99
N GLY A 115 -9.58 -6.44 -22.20
CA GLY A 115 -10.41 -5.94 -23.29
C GLY A 115 -10.89 -4.51 -23.04
N GLU A 116 -11.81 -4.00 -23.85
CA GLU A 116 -12.27 -2.60 -23.81
C GLU A 116 -13.12 -2.27 -22.57
N ARG A 117 -12.55 -2.47 -21.39
CA ARG A 117 -13.15 -2.19 -20.09
C ARG A 117 -12.28 -1.26 -19.26
N THR A 118 -12.93 -0.44 -18.45
CA THR A 118 -12.25 0.31 -17.39
C THR A 118 -12.60 -0.28 -16.04
N ILE A 119 -11.60 -0.58 -15.22
CA ILE A 119 -11.77 -0.87 -13.81
C ILE A 119 -11.31 0.33 -13.00
N THR A 120 -12.22 0.91 -12.22
CA THR A 120 -11.90 1.95 -11.24
C THR A 120 -11.86 1.32 -9.85
N ILE A 121 -10.76 1.54 -9.14
CA ILE A 121 -10.62 1.07 -7.76
C ILE A 121 -10.70 2.27 -6.82
N ASP A 122 -11.74 2.30 -6.01
CA ASP A 122 -11.91 3.27 -4.94
C ASP A 122 -11.26 2.75 -3.66
N CYS A 123 -10.28 3.49 -3.14
CA CYS A 123 -9.58 3.17 -1.90
C CYS A 123 -9.94 4.18 -0.81
N ASP A 124 -10.84 3.81 0.08
CA ASP A 124 -11.27 4.64 1.20
C ASP A 124 -10.59 4.22 2.51
N VAL A 125 -9.76 5.10 3.04
CA VAL A 125 -9.13 4.89 4.35
C VAL A 125 -10.13 5.17 5.45
N LEU A 126 -10.54 4.13 6.16
CA LEU A 126 -11.47 4.19 7.29
C LEU A 126 -10.73 4.59 8.58
N GLN A 127 -9.51 4.05 8.75
CA GLN A 127 -8.61 4.33 9.86
C GLN A 127 -7.16 4.24 9.39
N GLY A 128 -6.33 5.21 9.80
CA GLY A 128 -4.92 5.29 9.45
C GLY A 128 -4.02 5.22 10.67
N ASP A 129 -3.11 4.24 10.67
CA ASP A 129 -2.01 4.09 11.62
C ASP A 129 -0.71 3.70 10.90
N GLY A 130 -0.29 4.53 9.95
CA GLY A 130 0.84 4.26 9.06
C GLY A 130 0.49 3.29 7.91
N GLY A 131 1.22 3.35 6.80
CA GLY A 131 1.11 2.42 5.68
C GLY A 131 -0.23 2.44 4.92
N THR A 132 -1.01 3.52 4.93
CA THR A 132 -2.31 3.56 4.23
C THR A 132 -2.17 3.42 2.72
N ARG A 133 -1.10 3.96 2.10
CA ARG A 133 -0.83 3.82 0.66
C ARG A 133 -0.47 2.39 0.27
N THR A 134 0.34 1.74 1.08
CA THR A 134 0.76 0.35 0.84
C THR A 134 -0.39 -0.63 1.09
N ALA A 135 -1.23 -0.41 2.09
CA ALA A 135 -2.45 -1.18 2.32
C ALA A 135 -3.41 -1.11 1.13
N SER A 136 -3.52 0.05 0.45
CA SER A 136 -4.39 0.23 -0.73
C SER A 136 -3.98 -0.61 -1.94
N VAL A 137 -2.78 -1.17 -1.98
CA VAL A 137 -2.22 -1.94 -3.12
C VAL A 137 -1.51 -3.20 -2.68
N THR A 138 -1.65 -3.57 -1.41
CA THR A 138 -0.95 -4.71 -0.80
C THR A 138 0.56 -4.65 -0.99
N GLY A 139 1.10 -3.45 -0.88
CA GLY A 139 2.54 -3.19 -0.78
C GLY A 139 2.98 -3.11 0.68
N VAL A 140 4.27 -2.86 0.91
CA VAL A 140 4.88 -2.80 2.23
C VAL A 140 5.72 -1.54 2.39
N SER A 141 5.67 -0.95 3.58
CA SER A 141 6.60 0.10 4.00
C SER A 141 7.74 -0.47 4.84
N ALA A 142 8.91 0.13 4.74
CA ALA A 142 10.02 -0.07 5.65
C ALA A 142 10.69 1.29 5.89
N GLY A 143 11.35 1.47 7.01
CA GLY A 143 12.03 2.74 7.28
C GLY A 143 13.14 2.59 8.30
N ILE A 144 13.90 3.65 8.50
CA ILE A 144 14.93 3.73 9.52
C ILE A 144 14.43 4.63 10.65
N VAL A 145 14.28 4.05 11.82
CA VAL A 145 13.85 4.73 13.05
C VAL A 145 14.93 4.53 14.10
N GLU A 146 15.48 5.62 14.64
CA GLU A 146 16.58 5.56 15.62
C GLU A 146 17.76 4.69 15.15
N ASP A 147 18.14 4.89 13.87
CA ASP A 147 19.20 4.14 13.15
C ASP A 147 18.94 2.62 12.97
N ALA A 148 17.74 2.15 13.27
CA ALA A 148 17.34 0.76 13.06
C ALA A 148 16.40 0.61 11.86
N PRO A 149 16.65 -0.36 10.94
CA PRO A 149 15.74 -0.66 9.85
C PRO A 149 14.54 -1.46 10.38
N LEU A 150 13.33 -0.96 10.15
CA LEU A 150 12.07 -1.56 10.58
C LEU A 150 11.16 -1.85 9.38
N LEU A 151 10.48 -2.99 9.41
CA LEU A 151 9.44 -3.37 8.46
C LEU A 151 8.07 -2.92 8.95
N ASP A 152 7.20 -2.46 8.04
CA ASP A 152 5.81 -2.12 8.29
C ASP A 152 5.61 -1.17 9.47
N LEU A 153 5.98 0.09 9.23
CA LEU A 153 5.93 1.15 10.23
C LEU A 153 4.47 1.49 10.61
N ARG A 154 4.16 1.49 11.91
CA ARG A 154 2.96 2.14 12.42
C ARG A 154 3.17 3.65 12.53
N TYR A 155 2.11 4.42 12.70
CA TYR A 155 2.19 5.89 12.68
C TYR A 155 3.20 6.49 13.67
N SER A 156 3.32 5.94 14.88
CA SER A 156 4.29 6.43 15.87
C SER A 156 5.74 6.21 15.47
N GLU A 157 6.03 5.25 14.61
CA GLU A 157 7.35 4.98 14.03
C GLU A 157 7.55 5.79 12.75
N ASP A 158 6.55 5.76 11.84
CA ASP A 158 6.54 6.49 10.56
C ASP A 158 6.78 7.99 10.76
N SER A 159 6.11 8.60 11.75
CA SER A 159 6.25 10.02 12.06
C SER A 159 7.63 10.43 12.61
N ARG A 160 8.46 9.47 13.01
CA ARG A 160 9.84 9.68 13.51
C ARG A 160 10.89 9.07 12.59
N ALA A 161 10.46 8.46 11.48
CA ALA A 161 11.36 7.81 10.56
C ALA A 161 12.36 8.81 9.94
N GLN A 162 13.63 8.48 9.98
CA GLN A 162 14.69 9.24 9.33
C GLN A 162 14.70 8.97 7.82
N VAL A 163 14.28 7.77 7.45
CA VAL A 163 14.12 7.30 6.07
C VAL A 163 12.83 6.51 5.98
N ASP A 164 12.01 6.79 4.98
CA ASP A 164 10.80 6.04 4.62
C ASP A 164 10.96 5.44 3.23
N LEU A 165 10.59 4.17 3.07
CA LEU A 165 10.64 3.45 1.80
C LEU A 165 9.39 2.60 1.65
N ASN A 166 8.73 2.71 0.50
CA ASN A 166 7.54 1.96 0.15
C ASN A 166 7.83 1.10 -1.08
N CYS A 167 7.43 -0.17 -1.04
CA CYS A 167 7.61 -1.12 -2.14
C CYS A 167 6.29 -1.81 -2.49
N VAL A 168 6.11 -2.02 -3.80
CA VAL A 168 5.12 -2.94 -4.36
C VAL A 168 5.88 -3.96 -5.22
N MET A 169 5.60 -5.24 -5.02
CA MET A 169 6.25 -6.33 -5.73
C MET A 169 5.22 -7.32 -6.29
N ASN A 170 5.57 -7.97 -7.38
CA ASN A 170 4.80 -9.08 -7.93
C ASN A 170 5.14 -10.41 -7.22
N GLU A 171 4.48 -11.50 -7.63
CA GLU A 171 4.68 -12.82 -7.06
C GLU A 171 6.07 -13.41 -7.30
N LEU A 172 6.80 -12.90 -8.29
CA LEU A 172 8.19 -13.29 -8.59
C LEU A 172 9.20 -12.52 -7.72
N GLY A 173 8.73 -11.56 -6.89
CA GLY A 173 9.59 -10.68 -6.10
C GLY A 173 10.22 -9.55 -6.90
N GLU A 174 9.73 -9.27 -8.11
CA GLU A 174 10.16 -8.16 -8.92
C GLU A 174 9.48 -6.86 -8.46
N LEU A 175 10.23 -5.77 -8.45
CA LEU A 175 9.74 -4.45 -8.06
C LEU A 175 8.81 -3.88 -9.14
N ILE A 176 7.57 -3.58 -8.74
CA ILE A 176 6.62 -2.81 -9.56
C ILE A 176 6.77 -1.32 -9.25
N GLU A 177 6.87 -0.98 -7.98
CA GLU A 177 7.05 0.40 -7.52
C GLU A 177 8.00 0.41 -6.33
N ILE A 178 8.89 1.39 -6.31
CA ILE A 178 9.75 1.70 -5.17
C ILE A 178 9.79 3.22 -4.99
N GLN A 179 9.53 3.68 -3.79
CA GLN A 179 9.59 5.09 -3.43
C GLN A 179 10.30 5.22 -2.10
N GLY A 180 11.40 5.95 -2.06
CA GLY A 180 12.18 6.16 -0.84
C GLY A 180 12.51 7.63 -0.63
N THR A 181 12.41 8.10 0.60
CA THR A 181 12.65 9.49 1.00
C THR A 181 13.48 9.53 2.25
N GLY A 182 14.51 10.37 2.24
CA GLY A 182 15.25 10.75 3.45
C GLY A 182 14.54 11.91 4.14
N GLU A 183 13.68 11.62 5.10
CA GLU A 183 12.89 12.63 5.82
C GLU A 183 13.75 13.44 6.79
N GLY A 184 14.63 12.79 7.54
CA GLY A 184 15.51 13.43 8.51
C GLY A 184 16.98 13.50 8.07
N ARG A 185 17.41 12.62 7.17
CA ARG A 185 18.78 12.56 6.64
C ARG A 185 18.84 11.83 5.31
N ALA A 186 19.90 12.04 4.56
CA ALA A 186 20.21 11.17 3.42
C ALA A 186 20.49 9.73 3.89
N PHE A 187 20.25 8.76 3.03
CA PHE A 187 20.53 7.35 3.26
C PHE A 187 21.41 6.77 2.15
N SER A 188 22.21 5.78 2.53
CA SER A 188 23.17 5.15 1.62
C SER A 188 22.51 4.07 0.75
N PRO A 189 23.14 3.67 -0.38
CA PRO A 189 22.71 2.52 -1.16
C PRO A 189 22.63 1.22 -0.35
N ALA A 190 23.48 1.03 0.65
CA ALA A 190 23.46 -0.15 1.52
C ALA A 190 22.21 -0.16 2.42
N GLU A 191 21.82 0.99 2.99
CA GLU A 191 20.58 1.13 3.75
C GLU A 191 19.36 0.89 2.86
N GLN A 192 19.36 1.42 1.62
CA GLN A 192 18.30 1.14 0.65
C GLN A 192 18.15 -0.36 0.39
N GLN A 193 19.26 -1.07 0.15
CA GLN A 193 19.23 -2.51 -0.09
C GLN A 193 18.64 -3.28 1.09
N GLU A 194 18.98 -2.90 2.31
CA GLU A 194 18.42 -3.53 3.52
C GLU A 194 16.92 -3.27 3.64
N LEU A 195 16.46 -2.04 3.41
CA LEU A 195 15.02 -1.71 3.41
C LEU A 195 14.26 -2.48 2.33
N VAL A 196 14.81 -2.59 1.11
CA VAL A 196 14.22 -3.39 0.02
C VAL A 196 14.16 -4.88 0.41
N ARG A 197 15.19 -5.42 1.07
CA ARG A 197 15.21 -6.79 1.56
C ARG A 197 14.09 -7.04 2.59
N LEU A 198 13.86 -6.10 3.51
CA LEU A 198 12.75 -6.16 4.46
C LEU A 198 11.39 -6.11 3.73
N CYS A 199 11.24 -5.19 2.78
CA CYS A 199 10.02 -5.09 1.97
C CYS A 199 9.74 -6.38 1.19
N ALA A 200 10.76 -7.01 0.60
CA ALA A 200 10.60 -8.27 -0.13
C ALA A 200 10.08 -9.40 0.77
N LYS A 201 10.57 -9.48 2.01
CA LYS A 201 10.04 -10.42 3.01
C LYS A 201 8.56 -10.13 3.29
N GLY A 202 8.22 -8.88 3.58
CA GLY A 202 6.84 -8.49 3.89
C GLY A 202 5.89 -8.68 2.71
N CYS A 203 6.28 -8.32 1.48
CA CYS A 203 5.47 -8.56 0.28
C CYS A 203 5.17 -10.05 0.07
N LYS A 204 6.16 -10.93 0.30
CA LYS A 204 5.97 -12.38 0.21
C LYS A 204 4.95 -12.90 1.23
N GLU A 205 4.97 -12.40 2.46
CA GLU A 205 3.99 -12.73 3.49
C GLU A 205 2.59 -12.24 3.12
N LEU A 206 2.47 -10.99 2.63
CA LEU A 206 1.20 -10.43 2.17
C LEU A 206 0.59 -11.21 1.00
N LEU A 207 1.41 -11.64 0.02
CA LEU A 207 0.94 -12.48 -1.09
C LEU A 207 0.35 -13.81 -0.60
N SER A 208 0.92 -14.41 0.44
CA SER A 208 0.36 -15.62 1.04
C SER A 208 -1.00 -15.35 1.69
N ILE A 209 -1.14 -14.24 2.41
CA ILE A 209 -2.40 -13.82 3.03
C ILE A 209 -3.46 -13.51 1.96
N GLN A 210 -3.07 -12.86 0.83
CA GLN A 210 -3.97 -12.62 -0.29
C GLN A 210 -4.49 -13.94 -0.90
N LYS A 211 -3.60 -14.89 -1.14
CA LYS A 211 -3.95 -16.22 -1.70
C LYS A 211 -4.93 -16.96 -0.79
N GLU A 212 -4.71 -16.90 0.51
CA GLU A 212 -5.63 -17.48 1.49
C GLU A 212 -7.01 -16.79 1.48
N ALA A 213 -7.03 -15.44 1.49
CA ALA A 213 -8.26 -14.67 1.47
C ALA A 213 -9.11 -14.91 0.20
N LEU A 214 -8.47 -15.22 -0.93
CA LEU A 214 -9.13 -15.52 -2.20
C LEU A 214 -9.49 -17.01 -2.37
N GLY A 215 -9.21 -17.84 -1.35
CA GLY A 215 -9.59 -19.25 -1.35
C GLY A 215 -8.98 -20.05 -2.51
N GLY A 216 -7.77 -19.69 -2.96
CA GLY A 216 -7.09 -20.35 -4.07
C GLY A 216 -7.66 -20.04 -5.47
N LYS A 217 -8.43 -18.98 -5.61
CA LYS A 217 -8.94 -18.47 -6.90
C LYS A 217 -7.88 -17.67 -7.69
N PHE A 218 -6.64 -18.18 -7.76
CA PHE A 218 -5.55 -17.62 -8.58
C PHE A 218 -5.20 -18.57 -9.71
#